data_f86cae32275d6c4632fdb62e13d574fe
#
_entry.id   f86cae32275d6c4632fdb62e13d574fe
#
_cell.length_a   1.000
_cell.length_b   1.000
_cell.length_c   1.000
_cell.angle_alpha   90.00
_cell.angle_beta   90.00
_cell.angle_gamma   90.00
#
_symmetry.space_group_name_H-M   'P 1'
#
loop_
_entity.id
_entity.type
_entity.pdbx_description
1 polymer ?
#
loop_
_entity_poly.entity_id
_entity_poly.type
_entity_poly.pdbx_seq_one_letter_code
_entity_poly.pdbx_strand_id
1 'polypeptide(L)'
;MVDDEHVNQAKPSIARVYDYLLGGQDNYAVDREVGDFFKNDLPGSVAIAFSNRHALVRAVEEMTRLGIRQFLDMGSGLPTADNVHQVAQRWIPDARVVYIDNDPIVLAHGRALLADEQTTMVIQADLHDPADIRKRPEVLRLIDFEQPVGVIFSATLHHLQDEEKPAEVVRFWNAEVAPGSMFYVSHFRSGDNAETKAAEEMLQTTFGRGRWRTDDEIRGLFGDLEILEPGLVPCGLWRTTAESGAVTRIGAGVHDMTVWEQLIACGMARKR
;
A
#
# COMPACT_ATOMS: atom_id res chain seq x y z
N MET A 1 19.27 -21.85 -15.80
CA MET A 1 20.11 -20.73 -15.36
C MET A 1 19.14 -19.57 -15.28
N VAL A 2 18.71 -19.20 -14.08
CA VAL A 2 17.92 -18.00 -13.84
C VAL A 2 18.93 -16.87 -14.00
N ASP A 3 18.69 -15.97 -14.97
CA ASP A 3 19.49 -14.75 -15.09
C ASP A 3 19.39 -14.03 -13.74
N ASP A 4 20.53 -13.90 -13.11
CA ASP A 4 20.77 -13.07 -11.94
C ASP A 4 20.63 -11.61 -12.44
N GLU A 5 19.38 -11.10 -12.52
CA GLU A 5 19.16 -9.68 -12.68
C GLU A 5 19.80 -9.02 -11.47
N HIS A 6 21.00 -8.50 -11.67
CA HIS A 6 21.79 -7.85 -10.64
C HIS A 6 20.93 -6.76 -10.00
N VAL A 7 20.48 -7.02 -8.78
CA VAL A 7 19.86 -6.03 -7.92
C VAL A 7 20.71 -4.76 -7.97
N ASN A 8 20.14 -3.69 -8.53
CA ASN A 8 20.89 -2.45 -8.67
C ASN A 8 21.01 -1.75 -7.31
N GLN A 9 22.03 -2.15 -6.56
CA GLN A 9 22.36 -1.58 -5.25
C GLN A 9 22.84 -0.13 -5.31
N ALA A 10 23.10 0.38 -6.50
CA ALA A 10 23.58 1.76 -6.72
C ALA A 10 22.44 2.77 -6.93
N LYS A 11 21.18 2.31 -7.04
CA LYS A 11 20.01 3.18 -7.17
C LYS A 11 19.07 2.96 -5.98
N PRO A 12 18.51 4.04 -5.40
CA PRO A 12 17.53 3.89 -4.32
C PRO A 12 16.25 3.23 -4.86
N SER A 13 15.62 2.41 -4.00
CA SER A 13 14.30 1.84 -4.24
C SER A 13 13.30 2.41 -3.25
N ILE A 14 12.10 2.71 -3.73
CA ILE A 14 10.98 3.19 -2.90
C ILE A 14 10.69 2.20 -1.77
N ALA A 15 10.64 0.90 -2.09
CA ALA A 15 10.38 -0.17 -1.10
C ALA A 15 11.45 -0.20 0.00
N ARG A 16 12.74 -0.08 -0.35
CA ARG A 16 13.85 -0.09 0.60
C ARG A 16 13.93 1.19 1.44
N VAL A 17 13.64 2.35 0.85
CA VAL A 17 13.55 3.62 1.59
C VAL A 17 12.40 3.56 2.59
N TYR A 18 11.24 3.00 2.20
CA TYR A 18 10.10 2.82 3.09
C TYR A 18 10.43 1.85 4.24
N ASP A 19 11.12 0.74 3.96
CA ASP A 19 11.66 -0.18 4.97
C ASP A 19 12.53 0.56 5.99
N TYR A 20 13.48 1.38 5.52
CA TYR A 20 14.35 2.18 6.37
C TYR A 20 13.57 3.19 7.26
N LEU A 21 12.53 3.83 6.73
CA LEU A 21 11.66 4.73 7.50
C LEU A 21 10.90 4.00 8.60
N LEU A 22 10.55 2.74 8.38
CA LEU A 22 9.91 1.88 9.39
C LEU A 22 10.90 1.24 10.38
N GLY A 23 12.21 1.48 10.23
CA GLY A 23 13.25 0.92 11.10
C GLY A 23 13.69 -0.50 10.70
N GLY A 24 13.35 -0.94 9.50
CA GLY A 24 13.81 -2.20 8.91
C GLY A 24 15.30 -2.20 8.57
N GLN A 25 15.82 -3.36 8.17
CA GLN A 25 17.24 -3.59 7.88
C GLN A 25 17.50 -4.04 6.44
N ASP A 26 16.45 -4.21 5.64
CA ASP A 26 16.54 -4.70 4.27
C ASP A 26 16.74 -3.54 3.27
N ASN A 27 17.74 -2.68 3.56
CA ASN A 27 18.04 -1.48 2.81
C ASN A 27 19.55 -1.28 2.66
N TYR A 28 19.99 -0.61 1.60
CA TYR A 28 21.38 -0.31 1.32
C TYR A 28 21.76 1.13 1.71
N ALA A 29 23.04 1.48 1.62
CA ALA A 29 23.53 2.82 1.95
C ALA A 29 22.81 3.91 1.13
N VAL A 30 22.59 3.69 -0.16
CA VAL A 30 21.91 4.62 -1.06
C VAL A 30 20.44 4.87 -0.65
N ASP A 31 19.76 3.86 -0.11
CA ASP A 31 18.40 3.97 0.39
C ASP A 31 18.35 4.76 1.70
N ARG A 32 19.33 4.51 2.58
CA ARG A 32 19.47 5.25 3.85
C ARG A 32 19.79 6.72 3.64
N GLU A 33 20.64 7.07 2.66
CA GLU A 33 20.91 8.46 2.29
C GLU A 33 19.62 9.19 1.90
N VAL A 34 18.77 8.56 1.09
CA VAL A 34 17.47 9.12 0.73
C VAL A 34 16.53 9.17 1.93
N GLY A 35 16.50 8.12 2.75
CA GLY A 35 15.68 8.07 3.95
C GLY A 35 16.09 9.11 5.00
N ASP A 36 17.39 9.35 5.18
CA ASP A 36 17.90 10.38 6.08
C ASP A 36 17.56 11.79 5.58
N PHE A 37 17.62 12.00 4.26
CA PHE A 37 17.16 13.23 3.66
C PHE A 37 15.65 13.46 3.96
N PHE A 38 14.80 12.44 3.78
CA PHE A 38 13.39 12.57 4.15
C PHE A 38 13.16 12.82 5.64
N LYS A 39 13.93 12.17 6.51
CA LYS A 39 13.84 12.41 7.96
C LYS A 39 14.20 13.84 8.37
N ASN A 40 15.16 14.45 7.66
CA ASN A 40 15.67 15.78 7.97
C ASN A 40 14.83 16.89 7.30
N ASP A 41 14.44 16.70 6.04
CA ASP A 41 13.84 17.73 5.19
C ASP A 41 12.33 17.58 5.03
N LEU A 42 11.76 16.39 5.33
CA LEU A 42 10.33 16.15 5.36
C LEU A 42 9.90 15.81 6.81
N PRO A 43 9.56 16.82 7.63
CA PRO A 43 9.15 16.60 9.01
C PRO A 43 7.99 15.61 9.10
N GLY A 44 8.13 14.59 9.95
CA GLY A 44 7.08 13.58 10.13
C GLY A 44 7.08 12.42 9.13
N SER A 45 8.07 12.30 8.23
CA SER A 45 8.16 11.19 7.26
C SER A 45 8.04 9.81 7.92
N VAL A 46 8.69 9.61 9.06
CA VAL A 46 8.59 8.37 9.85
C VAL A 46 7.17 8.18 10.38
N ALA A 47 6.56 9.22 10.96
CA ALA A 47 5.20 9.15 11.47
C ALA A 47 4.18 8.89 10.34
N ILE A 48 4.39 9.44 9.14
CA ILE A 48 3.59 9.19 7.95
C ILE A 48 3.66 7.71 7.56
N ALA A 49 4.86 7.12 7.52
CA ALA A 49 5.06 5.72 7.19
C ALA A 49 4.36 4.80 8.20
N PHE A 50 4.50 5.05 9.50
CA PHE A 50 3.80 4.29 10.54
C PHE A 50 2.28 4.49 10.49
N SER A 51 1.79 5.72 10.28
CA SER A 51 0.35 5.98 10.11
C SER A 51 -0.25 5.16 8.97
N ASN A 52 0.43 5.13 7.82
CA ASN A 52 0.02 4.31 6.68
C ASN A 52 0.01 2.82 7.05
N ARG A 53 1.07 2.33 7.69
CA ARG A 53 1.17 0.91 8.08
C ARG A 53 0.06 0.50 9.03
N HIS A 54 -0.19 1.29 10.08
CA HIS A 54 -1.27 1.02 11.03
C HIS A 54 -2.66 1.09 10.39
N ALA A 55 -2.87 2.00 9.43
CA ALA A 55 -4.13 2.06 8.69
C ALA A 55 -4.34 0.82 7.83
N LEU A 56 -3.29 0.30 7.17
CA LEU A 56 -3.33 -0.96 6.43
C LEU A 56 -3.71 -2.13 7.34
N VAL A 57 -3.08 -2.25 8.51
CA VAL A 57 -3.40 -3.31 9.48
C VAL A 57 -4.89 -3.27 9.84
N ARG A 58 -5.42 -2.09 10.21
CA ARG A 58 -6.85 -1.93 10.52
C ARG A 58 -7.76 -2.27 9.33
N ALA A 59 -7.32 -1.92 8.10
CA ALA A 59 -8.09 -2.23 6.89
C ALA A 59 -8.18 -3.75 6.65
N VAL A 60 -7.08 -4.47 6.81
CA VAL A 60 -7.04 -5.93 6.68
C VAL A 60 -7.90 -6.59 7.76
N GLU A 61 -7.80 -6.15 9.01
CA GLU A 61 -8.65 -6.64 10.10
C GLU A 61 -10.13 -6.44 9.80
N GLU A 62 -10.50 -5.25 9.31
CA GLU A 62 -11.90 -4.96 8.97
C GLU A 62 -12.39 -5.79 7.78
N MET A 63 -11.59 -5.90 6.70
CA MET A 63 -11.92 -6.77 5.57
C MET A 63 -12.12 -8.22 6.03
N THR A 64 -11.25 -8.71 6.90
CA THR A 64 -11.34 -10.07 7.45
C THR A 64 -12.59 -10.26 8.29
N ARG A 65 -12.97 -9.29 9.14
CA ARG A 65 -14.23 -9.31 9.90
C ARG A 65 -15.47 -9.33 8.99
N LEU A 66 -15.37 -8.67 7.83
CA LEU A 66 -16.43 -8.63 6.82
C LEU A 66 -16.45 -9.89 5.92
N GLY A 67 -15.59 -10.89 6.22
CA GLY A 67 -15.59 -12.19 5.59
C GLY A 67 -14.64 -12.35 4.41
N ILE A 68 -13.77 -11.38 4.13
CA ILE A 68 -12.73 -11.52 3.12
C ILE A 68 -11.68 -12.54 3.59
N ARG A 69 -11.41 -13.54 2.75
CA ARG A 69 -10.50 -14.66 3.04
C ARG A 69 -9.30 -14.72 2.10
N GLN A 70 -9.25 -13.86 1.11
CA GLN A 70 -8.20 -13.85 0.10
C GLN A 70 -7.88 -12.42 -0.31
N PHE A 71 -6.59 -12.14 -0.52
CA PHE A 71 -6.10 -10.79 -0.70
C PHE A 71 -5.09 -10.70 -1.84
N LEU A 72 -5.15 -9.59 -2.58
CA LEU A 72 -4.13 -9.15 -3.51
C LEU A 72 -3.50 -7.87 -2.94
N ASP A 73 -2.22 -7.91 -2.60
CA ASP A 73 -1.47 -6.75 -2.09
C ASP A 73 -0.58 -6.18 -3.20
N MET A 74 -1.05 -5.08 -3.79
CA MET A 74 -0.52 -4.46 -5.01
C MET A 74 0.54 -3.42 -4.68
N GLY A 75 1.81 -3.69 -5.02
CA GLY A 75 2.96 -2.90 -4.59
C GLY A 75 3.25 -3.13 -3.11
N SER A 76 3.43 -4.39 -2.76
CA SER A 76 3.50 -4.83 -1.37
C SER A 76 4.71 -4.29 -0.61
N GLY A 77 5.78 -3.93 -1.31
CA GLY A 77 7.04 -3.57 -0.70
C GLY A 77 7.72 -4.72 0.03
N LEU A 78 8.76 -4.41 0.79
CA LEU A 78 9.48 -5.40 1.60
C LEU A 78 8.63 -5.90 2.76
N PRO A 79 8.77 -7.18 3.13
CA PRO A 79 8.11 -7.72 4.32
C PRO A 79 8.52 -6.95 5.58
N THR A 80 7.55 -6.63 6.41
CA THR A 80 7.73 -5.92 7.69
C THR A 80 7.04 -6.68 8.82
N ALA A 81 7.01 -6.11 10.03
CA ALA A 81 6.10 -6.61 11.06
C ALA A 81 4.64 -6.43 10.63
N ASP A 82 3.77 -7.37 10.99
CA ASP A 82 2.33 -7.34 10.68
C ASP A 82 2.01 -7.32 9.17
N ASN A 83 2.64 -8.24 8.41
CA ASN A 83 2.29 -8.42 7.00
C ASN A 83 0.81 -8.80 6.82
N VAL A 84 0.23 -8.51 5.66
CA VAL A 84 -1.20 -8.73 5.36
C VAL A 84 -1.66 -10.14 5.74
N HIS A 85 -0.88 -11.19 5.38
CA HIS A 85 -1.23 -12.57 5.75
C HIS A 85 -1.23 -12.78 7.27
N GLN A 86 -0.24 -12.24 7.98
CA GLN A 86 -0.14 -12.38 9.44
C GLN A 86 -1.34 -11.74 10.13
N VAL A 87 -1.75 -10.56 9.66
CA VAL A 87 -2.94 -9.86 10.19
C VAL A 87 -4.21 -10.64 9.89
N ALA A 88 -4.42 -11.06 8.64
CA ALA A 88 -5.61 -11.80 8.23
C ALA A 88 -5.71 -13.17 8.93
N GLN A 89 -4.59 -13.88 9.04
CA GLN A 89 -4.54 -15.23 9.64
C GLN A 89 -4.73 -15.26 11.16
N ARG A 90 -4.63 -14.11 11.85
CA ARG A 90 -5.07 -14.03 13.26
C ARG A 90 -6.57 -14.32 13.43
N TRP A 91 -7.36 -14.02 12.40
CA TRP A 91 -8.81 -14.17 12.39
C TRP A 91 -9.28 -15.37 11.55
N ILE A 92 -8.64 -15.61 10.44
CA ILE A 92 -8.95 -16.67 9.47
C ILE A 92 -7.65 -17.41 9.15
N PRO A 93 -7.34 -18.51 9.84
CA PRO A 93 -6.03 -19.18 9.75
C PRO A 93 -5.63 -19.62 8.33
N ASP A 94 -6.60 -19.87 7.46
CA ASP A 94 -6.41 -20.26 6.06
C ASP A 94 -6.59 -19.08 5.07
N ALA A 95 -6.55 -17.82 5.55
CA ALA A 95 -6.59 -16.65 4.69
C ALA A 95 -5.40 -16.66 3.72
N ARG A 96 -5.68 -16.35 2.44
CA ARG A 96 -4.71 -16.43 1.35
C ARG A 96 -4.29 -15.04 0.92
N VAL A 97 -3.01 -14.87 0.63
CA VAL A 97 -2.46 -13.58 0.20
C VAL A 97 -1.48 -13.75 -0.94
N VAL A 98 -1.69 -13.01 -2.01
CA VAL A 98 -0.69 -12.84 -3.07
C VAL A 98 -0.11 -11.43 -2.96
N TYR A 99 1.18 -11.36 -2.75
CA TYR A 99 1.96 -10.13 -2.76
C TYR A 99 2.49 -9.87 -4.15
N ILE A 100 2.30 -8.67 -4.66
CA ILE A 100 2.68 -8.29 -6.02
C ILE A 100 3.58 -7.05 -5.93
N ASP A 101 4.79 -7.15 -6.45
CA ASP A 101 5.71 -6.02 -6.54
C ASP A 101 6.59 -6.15 -7.79
N ASN A 102 7.10 -5.05 -8.31
CA ASN A 102 8.00 -5.06 -9.46
C ASN A 102 9.49 -5.08 -9.06
N ASP A 103 9.80 -4.83 -7.78
CA ASP A 103 11.17 -4.85 -7.28
C ASP A 103 11.65 -6.31 -7.06
N PRO A 104 12.71 -6.77 -7.77
CA PRO A 104 13.24 -8.12 -7.61
C PRO A 104 13.75 -8.41 -6.18
N ILE A 105 14.12 -7.38 -5.41
CA ILE A 105 14.50 -7.54 -4.01
C ILE A 105 13.30 -7.93 -3.16
N VAL A 106 12.15 -7.32 -3.39
CA VAL A 106 10.91 -7.69 -2.71
C VAL A 106 10.58 -9.15 -2.95
N LEU A 107 10.74 -9.63 -4.21
CA LEU A 107 10.56 -11.04 -4.53
C LEU A 107 11.53 -11.96 -3.77
N ALA A 108 12.82 -11.60 -3.71
CA ALA A 108 13.84 -12.41 -3.05
C ALA A 108 13.59 -12.53 -1.54
N HIS A 109 13.33 -11.40 -0.87
CA HIS A 109 13.03 -11.36 0.56
C HIS A 109 11.68 -12.01 0.88
N GLY A 110 10.67 -11.76 0.05
CA GLY A 110 9.35 -12.37 0.20
C GLY A 110 9.43 -13.90 0.16
N ARG A 111 10.15 -14.47 -0.80
CA ARG A 111 10.34 -15.93 -0.90
C ARG A 111 11.07 -16.53 0.30
N ALA A 112 12.01 -15.79 0.88
CA ALA A 112 12.78 -16.26 2.03
C ALA A 112 11.97 -16.23 3.34
N LEU A 113 11.08 -15.23 3.50
CA LEU A 113 10.37 -14.96 4.75
C LEU A 113 8.93 -15.49 4.75
N LEU A 114 8.33 -15.68 3.59
CA LEU A 114 6.94 -16.12 3.43
C LEU A 114 6.91 -17.60 3.01
N ALA A 115 7.39 -18.48 3.87
CA ALA A 115 7.67 -19.88 3.56
C ALA A 115 6.42 -20.78 3.38
N ASP A 116 5.20 -20.28 3.58
CA ASP A 116 3.98 -21.07 3.41
C ASP A 116 3.35 -20.83 2.03
N GLU A 117 3.84 -21.58 1.03
CA GLU A 117 3.30 -21.57 -0.33
C GLU A 117 1.84 -22.04 -0.45
N GLN A 118 1.21 -22.53 0.60
CA GLN A 118 -0.18 -22.98 0.57
C GLN A 118 -1.16 -21.82 0.72
N THR A 119 -0.79 -20.81 1.48
CA THR A 119 -1.65 -19.66 1.78
C THR A 119 -1.05 -18.31 1.35
N THR A 120 0.26 -18.24 1.10
CA THR A 120 0.96 -17.00 0.84
C THR A 120 1.93 -17.14 -0.31
N MET A 121 1.95 -16.15 -1.19
CA MET A 121 2.87 -16.12 -2.34
C MET A 121 3.32 -14.70 -2.66
N VAL A 122 4.54 -14.57 -3.17
CA VAL A 122 5.08 -13.33 -3.72
C VAL A 122 5.37 -13.52 -5.19
N ILE A 123 4.89 -12.62 -6.02
CA ILE A 123 5.18 -12.60 -7.46
C ILE A 123 5.78 -11.26 -7.86
N GLN A 124 6.74 -11.30 -8.79
CA GLN A 124 7.25 -10.10 -9.45
C GLN A 124 6.35 -9.78 -10.63
N ALA A 125 5.68 -8.62 -10.59
CA ALA A 125 4.84 -8.16 -11.68
C ALA A 125 4.66 -6.64 -11.64
N ASP A 126 4.32 -6.07 -12.81
CA ASP A 126 4.04 -4.65 -12.96
C ASP A 126 2.54 -4.40 -12.82
N LEU A 127 2.18 -3.44 -11.96
CA LEU A 127 0.78 -3.02 -11.78
C LEU A 127 0.13 -2.45 -13.05
N HIS A 128 0.94 -1.97 -14.01
CA HIS A 128 0.45 -1.46 -15.29
C HIS A 128 -0.08 -2.56 -16.22
N ASP A 129 0.26 -3.81 -15.95
CA ASP A 129 -0.30 -4.97 -16.66
C ASP A 129 -1.13 -5.86 -15.72
N PRO A 130 -2.27 -5.36 -15.24
CA PRO A 130 -3.12 -6.12 -14.33
C PRO A 130 -3.71 -7.38 -15.02
N ALA A 131 -3.79 -7.38 -16.35
CA ALA A 131 -4.26 -8.53 -17.11
C ALA A 131 -3.22 -9.67 -17.13
N ASP A 132 -1.93 -9.37 -17.10
CA ASP A 132 -0.88 -10.38 -16.90
C ASP A 132 -0.97 -10.96 -15.48
N ILE A 133 -1.02 -10.09 -14.45
CA ILE A 133 -1.16 -10.53 -13.06
C ILE A 133 -2.35 -11.47 -12.88
N ARG A 134 -3.51 -11.10 -13.44
CA ARG A 134 -4.78 -11.86 -13.33
C ARG A 134 -4.67 -13.28 -13.89
N LYS A 135 -3.84 -13.49 -14.91
CA LYS A 135 -3.70 -14.78 -15.62
C LYS A 135 -2.60 -15.67 -15.06
N ARG A 136 -1.77 -15.17 -14.16
CA ARG A 136 -0.63 -15.94 -13.65
C ARG A 136 -1.08 -17.19 -12.91
N PRO A 137 -0.48 -18.36 -13.17
CA PRO A 137 -0.83 -19.60 -12.50
C PRO A 137 -0.71 -19.51 -10.98
N GLU A 138 0.26 -18.74 -10.50
CA GLU A 138 0.50 -18.50 -9.08
C GLU A 138 -0.68 -17.78 -8.43
N VAL A 139 -1.24 -16.76 -9.10
CA VAL A 139 -2.41 -16.02 -8.63
C VAL A 139 -3.64 -16.92 -8.65
N LEU A 140 -3.87 -17.64 -9.76
CA LEU A 140 -5.01 -18.52 -9.92
C LEU A 140 -5.00 -19.73 -8.95
N ARG A 141 -3.83 -20.10 -8.43
CA ARG A 141 -3.71 -21.15 -7.42
C ARG A 141 -4.26 -20.72 -6.07
N LEU A 142 -4.09 -19.46 -5.69
CA LEU A 142 -4.46 -18.95 -4.36
C LEU A 142 -5.78 -18.17 -4.37
N ILE A 143 -6.10 -17.48 -5.46
CA ILE A 143 -7.22 -16.58 -5.56
C ILE A 143 -8.33 -17.20 -6.41
N ASP A 144 -9.49 -17.39 -5.80
CA ASP A 144 -10.74 -17.74 -6.46
C ASP A 144 -11.53 -16.45 -6.73
N PHE A 145 -11.53 -16.00 -7.97
CA PHE A 145 -12.19 -14.76 -8.37
C PHE A 145 -13.72 -14.83 -8.39
N GLU A 146 -14.30 -16.01 -8.20
CA GLU A 146 -15.75 -16.17 -7.98
C GLU A 146 -16.14 -15.90 -6.52
N GLN A 147 -15.16 -15.71 -5.64
CA GLN A 147 -15.34 -15.34 -4.25
C GLN A 147 -14.83 -13.92 -3.98
N PRO A 148 -15.35 -13.21 -2.96
CA PRO A 148 -14.88 -11.88 -2.61
C PRO A 148 -13.37 -11.81 -2.33
N VAL A 149 -12.71 -10.79 -2.88
CA VAL A 149 -11.26 -10.53 -2.77
C VAL A 149 -11.05 -9.17 -2.09
N GLY A 150 -10.08 -9.09 -1.20
CA GLY A 150 -9.52 -7.83 -0.71
C GLY A 150 -8.40 -7.37 -1.65
N VAL A 151 -8.59 -6.25 -2.34
CA VAL A 151 -7.58 -5.65 -3.23
C VAL A 151 -6.98 -4.44 -2.52
N ILE A 152 -5.68 -4.46 -2.32
CA ILE A 152 -4.96 -3.48 -1.50
C ILE A 152 -4.00 -2.67 -2.38
N PHE A 153 -4.09 -1.35 -2.32
CA PHE A 153 -3.16 -0.38 -2.89
C PHE A 153 -2.66 0.54 -1.78
N SER A 154 -1.77 0.02 -0.94
CA SER A 154 -1.24 0.78 0.20
C SER A 154 -0.01 1.59 -0.20
N ALA A 155 -0.16 2.92 -0.25
CA ALA A 155 0.90 3.86 -0.64
C ALA A 155 1.53 3.53 -2.01
N THR A 156 0.74 3.07 -2.97
CA THR A 156 1.22 2.58 -4.27
C THR A 156 0.82 3.50 -5.42
N LEU A 157 -0.48 3.83 -5.53
CA LEU A 157 -1.01 4.52 -6.71
C LEU A 157 -0.49 5.96 -6.87
N HIS A 158 0.06 6.57 -5.84
CA HIS A 158 0.70 7.90 -5.95
C HIS A 158 2.09 7.85 -6.61
N HIS A 159 2.63 6.66 -6.85
CA HIS A 159 3.83 6.51 -7.67
C HIS A 159 3.52 6.46 -9.17
N LEU A 160 2.24 6.40 -9.54
CA LEU A 160 1.80 6.41 -10.93
C LEU A 160 1.47 7.83 -11.39
N GLN A 161 1.97 8.20 -12.57
CA GLN A 161 1.61 9.44 -13.27
C GLN A 161 0.19 9.34 -13.86
N ASP A 162 -0.40 10.45 -14.27
CA ASP A 162 -1.76 10.43 -14.84
C ASP A 162 -1.83 9.69 -16.18
N GLU A 163 -0.75 9.77 -16.97
CA GLU A 163 -0.59 9.04 -18.23
C GLU A 163 -0.59 7.53 -18.03
N GLU A 164 -0.19 7.07 -16.85
CA GLU A 164 -0.19 5.65 -16.44
C GLU A 164 -1.58 5.19 -15.95
N LYS A 165 -2.54 6.12 -15.88
CA LYS A 165 -3.96 5.86 -15.66
C LYS A 165 -4.28 4.99 -14.43
N PRO A 166 -3.88 5.38 -13.22
CA PRO A 166 -4.07 4.56 -12.02
C PRO A 166 -5.54 4.18 -11.75
N ALA A 167 -6.51 5.00 -12.17
CA ALA A 167 -7.92 4.67 -12.05
C ALA A 167 -8.34 3.49 -12.95
N GLU A 168 -7.67 3.28 -14.09
CA GLU A 168 -7.94 2.12 -14.96
C GLU A 168 -7.43 0.82 -14.33
N VAL A 169 -6.34 0.86 -13.57
CA VAL A 169 -5.86 -0.30 -12.80
C VAL A 169 -6.89 -0.73 -11.75
N VAL A 170 -7.43 0.22 -10.98
CA VAL A 170 -8.48 -0.07 -9.99
C VAL A 170 -9.75 -0.56 -10.68
N ARG A 171 -10.16 0.07 -11.79
CA ARG A 171 -11.34 -0.33 -12.58
C ARG A 171 -11.20 -1.75 -13.13
N PHE A 172 -10.02 -2.13 -13.61
CA PHE A 172 -9.74 -3.48 -14.07
C PHE A 172 -10.05 -4.49 -12.96
N TRP A 173 -9.47 -4.30 -11.78
CA TRP A 173 -9.70 -5.21 -10.66
C TRP A 173 -11.16 -5.20 -10.20
N ASN A 174 -11.83 -4.04 -10.23
CA ASN A 174 -13.27 -3.99 -9.97
C ASN A 174 -14.08 -4.84 -10.95
N ALA A 175 -13.68 -4.91 -12.22
CA ALA A 175 -14.35 -5.77 -13.18
C ALA A 175 -14.11 -7.26 -12.92
N GLU A 176 -12.89 -7.64 -12.51
CA GLU A 176 -12.44 -9.03 -12.40
C GLU A 176 -12.84 -9.75 -11.10
N VAL A 177 -13.07 -9.04 -9.99
CA VAL A 177 -13.40 -9.65 -8.71
C VAL A 177 -14.91 -9.81 -8.51
N ALA A 178 -15.33 -10.75 -7.66
CA ALA A 178 -16.75 -11.00 -7.36
C ALA A 178 -17.41 -9.84 -6.59
N PRO A 179 -18.75 -9.68 -6.65
CA PRO A 179 -19.49 -8.82 -5.74
C PRO A 179 -19.19 -9.10 -4.28
N GLY A 180 -19.17 -8.07 -3.44
CA GLY A 180 -18.75 -8.17 -2.04
C GLY A 180 -17.24 -8.01 -1.84
N SER A 181 -16.43 -7.98 -2.91
CA SER A 181 -15.00 -7.67 -2.83
C SER A 181 -14.75 -6.26 -2.32
N MET A 182 -13.61 -6.08 -1.66
CA MET A 182 -13.27 -4.84 -0.99
C MET A 182 -11.94 -4.27 -1.51
N PHE A 183 -11.86 -2.96 -1.56
CA PHE A 183 -10.70 -2.22 -2.04
C PHE A 183 -10.21 -1.29 -0.95
N TYR A 184 -8.93 -1.31 -0.67
CA TYR A 184 -8.25 -0.34 0.19
C TYR A 184 -7.26 0.46 -0.63
N VAL A 185 -7.31 1.78 -0.51
CA VAL A 185 -6.36 2.69 -1.15
C VAL A 185 -5.83 3.64 -0.08
N SER A 186 -4.51 3.76 0.02
CA SER A 186 -3.88 4.90 0.68
C SER A 186 -3.00 5.67 -0.31
N HIS A 187 -2.99 6.99 -0.19
CA HIS A 187 -2.45 7.87 -1.20
C HIS A 187 -1.96 9.18 -0.59
N PHE A 188 -0.84 9.71 -1.07
CA PHE A 188 -0.42 11.05 -0.72
C PHE A 188 -1.36 12.09 -1.31
N ARG A 189 -1.72 13.07 -0.47
CA ARG A 189 -2.61 14.18 -0.84
C ARG A 189 -1.80 15.36 -1.36
N SER A 190 -2.24 15.95 -2.46
CA SER A 190 -1.73 17.26 -2.85
C SER A 190 -2.26 18.31 -1.87
N GLY A 191 -1.38 19.10 -1.31
CA GLY A 191 -1.74 20.22 -0.45
C GLY A 191 -1.70 21.55 -1.18
N ASP A 192 -2.55 22.49 -0.77
CA ASP A 192 -2.51 23.87 -1.26
C ASP A 192 -1.48 24.74 -0.52
N ASN A 193 -0.40 24.15 -0.02
CA ASN A 193 0.65 24.83 0.73
C ASN A 193 2.03 24.57 0.10
N ALA A 194 2.99 25.44 0.40
CA ALA A 194 4.32 25.40 -0.18
C ALA A 194 5.11 24.16 0.27
N GLU A 195 4.90 23.72 1.54
CA GLU A 195 5.62 22.60 2.13
C GLU A 195 5.29 21.27 1.42
N THR A 196 4.02 20.97 1.20
CA THR A 196 3.62 19.73 0.53
C THR A 196 4.00 19.72 -0.94
N LYS A 197 3.97 20.89 -1.63
CA LYS A 197 4.46 20.99 -3.01
C LYS A 197 5.96 20.72 -3.10
N ALA A 198 6.76 21.31 -2.22
CA ALA A 198 8.19 21.08 -2.17
C ALA A 198 8.52 19.61 -1.88
N ALA A 199 7.75 18.96 -1.01
CA ALA A 199 7.91 17.53 -0.71
C ALA A 199 7.55 16.62 -1.90
N GLU A 200 6.51 16.95 -2.66
CA GLU A 200 6.16 16.22 -3.90
C GLU A 200 7.25 16.37 -4.95
N GLU A 201 7.73 17.61 -5.20
CA GLU A 201 8.82 17.89 -6.13
C GLU A 201 10.11 17.15 -5.75
N MET A 202 10.39 17.05 -4.46
CA MET A 202 11.53 16.31 -3.94
C MET A 202 11.41 14.81 -4.24
N LEU A 203 10.26 14.19 -3.98
CA LEU A 203 10.01 12.79 -4.30
C LEU A 203 10.12 12.51 -5.80
N GLN A 204 9.56 13.38 -6.63
CA GLN A 204 9.66 13.29 -8.08
C GLN A 204 11.11 13.38 -8.55
N THR A 205 11.89 14.30 -8.00
CA THR A 205 13.32 14.46 -8.33
C THR A 205 14.13 13.22 -7.92
N THR A 206 13.83 12.65 -6.77
CA THR A 206 14.57 11.50 -6.21
C THR A 206 14.27 10.20 -6.96
N PHE A 207 13.02 9.93 -7.25
CA PHE A 207 12.58 8.66 -7.86
C PHE A 207 12.21 8.78 -9.34
N GLY A 208 12.19 10.00 -9.90
CA GLY A 208 11.84 10.25 -11.29
C GLY A 208 10.36 10.02 -11.61
N ARG A 209 9.50 9.88 -10.60
CA ARG A 209 8.08 9.56 -10.77
C ARG A 209 7.25 9.90 -9.54
N GLY A 210 5.94 9.80 -9.68
CA GLY A 210 4.96 10.00 -8.61
C GLY A 210 4.17 11.28 -8.80
N ARG A 211 2.91 11.24 -8.39
CA ARG A 211 1.99 12.37 -8.39
C ARG A 211 1.07 12.29 -7.18
N TRP A 212 1.04 13.37 -6.42
CA TRP A 212 0.08 13.52 -5.33
C TRP A 212 -1.23 14.08 -5.86
N ARG A 213 -2.34 13.67 -5.27
CA ARG A 213 -3.67 13.98 -5.80
C ARG A 213 -4.54 14.68 -4.77
N THR A 214 -5.47 15.51 -5.24
CA THR A 214 -6.52 16.08 -4.40
C THR A 214 -7.43 14.96 -3.87
N ASP A 215 -8.19 15.26 -2.82
CA ASP A 215 -9.14 14.31 -2.25
C ASP A 215 -10.18 13.82 -3.28
N ASP A 216 -10.61 14.70 -4.18
CA ASP A 216 -11.57 14.33 -5.23
C ASP A 216 -10.95 13.45 -6.30
N GLU A 217 -9.70 13.70 -6.68
CA GLU A 217 -8.95 12.81 -7.57
C GLU A 217 -8.72 11.44 -6.92
N ILE A 218 -8.39 11.40 -5.62
CA ILE A 218 -8.23 10.12 -4.88
C ILE A 218 -9.56 9.38 -4.79
N ARG A 219 -10.67 10.07 -4.50
CA ARG A 219 -12.02 9.46 -4.56
C ARG A 219 -12.33 8.94 -5.96
N GLY A 220 -11.91 9.65 -6.99
CA GLY A 220 -12.05 9.22 -8.38
C GLY A 220 -11.36 7.90 -8.71
N LEU A 221 -10.30 7.52 -7.99
CA LEU A 221 -9.63 6.22 -8.17
C LEU A 221 -10.56 5.03 -7.84
N PHE A 222 -11.51 5.21 -6.94
CA PHE A 222 -12.46 4.16 -6.57
C PHE A 222 -13.54 3.93 -7.65
N GLY A 223 -13.74 4.87 -8.58
CA GLY A 223 -14.73 4.72 -9.64
C GLY A 223 -16.14 4.47 -9.11
N ASP A 224 -16.77 3.37 -9.54
CA ASP A 224 -18.14 2.99 -9.17
C ASP A 224 -18.24 2.18 -7.84
N LEU A 225 -17.12 1.99 -7.15
CA LEU A 225 -17.10 1.30 -5.87
C LEU A 225 -17.82 2.15 -4.78
N GLU A 226 -18.51 1.48 -3.88
CA GLU A 226 -19.14 2.13 -2.73
C GLU A 226 -18.08 2.42 -1.65
N ILE A 227 -17.68 3.69 -1.52
CA ILE A 227 -16.75 4.10 -0.45
C ILE A 227 -17.48 3.98 0.89
N LEU A 228 -16.87 3.24 1.82
CA LEU A 228 -17.42 2.96 3.14
C LEU A 228 -17.02 4.03 4.15
N GLU A 229 -17.88 4.25 5.18
CA GLU A 229 -17.53 5.13 6.28
C GLU A 229 -16.20 4.71 6.97
N PRO A 230 -15.37 5.66 7.35
CA PRO A 230 -15.58 7.12 7.42
C PRO A 230 -15.28 7.88 6.11
N GLY A 231 -15.17 7.22 4.98
CA GLY A 231 -14.78 7.82 3.71
C GLY A 231 -13.26 7.94 3.56
N LEU A 232 -12.82 8.91 2.76
CA LEU A 232 -11.42 9.26 2.60
C LEU A 232 -11.00 10.20 3.74
N VAL A 233 -10.14 9.73 4.63
CA VAL A 233 -9.62 10.50 5.78
C VAL A 233 -8.12 10.25 5.97
N PRO A 234 -7.41 11.11 6.72
CA PRO A 234 -6.01 10.84 7.06
C PRO A 234 -5.83 9.46 7.68
N CYS A 235 -4.76 8.75 7.27
CA CYS A 235 -4.48 7.40 7.75
C CYS A 235 -4.46 7.28 9.27
N GLY A 236 -3.95 8.31 9.98
CA GLY A 236 -3.92 8.34 11.44
C GLY A 236 -5.31 8.39 12.11
N LEU A 237 -6.36 8.77 11.37
CA LEU A 237 -7.74 8.84 11.89
C LEU A 237 -8.64 7.70 11.39
N TRP A 238 -8.19 6.94 10.40
CA TRP A 238 -9.04 5.94 9.77
C TRP A 238 -9.33 4.77 10.73
N ARG A 239 -10.59 4.62 11.15
CA ARG A 239 -11.12 3.56 12.03
C ARG A 239 -10.23 3.27 13.25
N THR A 240 -9.72 4.33 13.89
CA THR A 240 -8.94 4.18 15.12
C THR A 240 -9.84 3.81 16.29
N THR A 241 -9.40 2.84 17.11
CA THR A 241 -10.03 2.48 18.38
C THR A 241 -9.08 2.83 19.53
N ALA A 242 -9.60 2.98 20.75
CA ALA A 242 -8.78 3.22 21.94
C ALA A 242 -7.73 2.11 22.18
N GLU A 243 -7.94 0.92 21.62
CA GLU A 243 -7.10 -0.27 21.75
C GLU A 243 -6.01 -0.38 20.67
N SER A 244 -6.13 0.40 19.57
CA SER A 244 -5.28 0.22 18.38
C SER A 244 -3.84 0.67 18.54
N GLY A 245 -3.37 1.09 19.74
CA GLY A 245 -1.96 1.44 20.03
C GLY A 245 -1.36 2.54 19.14
N ALA A 246 -2.12 2.99 18.14
CA ALA A 246 -1.71 4.09 17.29
C ALA A 246 -1.53 5.33 18.18
N VAL A 247 -0.47 6.09 17.92
CA VAL A 247 -0.25 7.42 18.52
C VAL A 247 -1.35 8.35 18.01
N THR A 248 -2.58 8.05 18.38
CA THR A 248 -3.75 8.87 18.09
C THR A 248 -4.01 9.65 19.35
N ARG A 249 -3.93 10.95 19.26
CA ARG A 249 -4.51 11.81 20.29
C ARG A 249 -5.99 11.48 20.34
N ILE A 250 -6.41 10.69 21.35
CA ILE A 250 -7.81 10.31 21.54
C ILE A 250 -8.64 11.59 21.58
N GLY A 251 -9.58 11.75 20.65
CA GLY A 251 -10.43 12.94 20.52
C GLY A 251 -9.90 14.08 19.65
N ALA A 252 -8.73 13.90 18.99
CA ALA A 252 -8.25 14.88 18.01
C ALA A 252 -9.09 14.77 16.71
N GLY A 253 -9.66 15.88 16.28
CA GLY A 253 -10.25 16.03 14.95
C GLY A 253 -9.17 16.35 13.90
N VAL A 254 -9.55 16.35 12.61
CA VAL A 254 -8.65 16.75 11.50
C VAL A 254 -8.01 18.12 11.75
N HIS A 255 -8.73 19.01 12.43
CA HIS A 255 -8.25 20.38 12.76
C HIS A 255 -7.06 20.43 13.73
N ASP A 256 -6.83 19.35 14.48
CA ASP A 256 -5.73 19.26 15.46
C ASP A 256 -4.47 18.62 14.86
N MET A 257 -4.54 18.16 13.60
CA MET A 257 -3.43 17.51 12.90
C MET A 257 -2.55 18.53 12.19
N THR A 258 -1.25 18.28 12.21
CA THR A 258 -0.30 19.02 11.37
C THR A 258 -0.53 18.74 9.90
N VAL A 259 0.00 19.58 9.03
CA VAL A 259 -0.03 19.38 7.56
C VAL A 259 0.54 18.00 7.19
N TRP A 260 1.61 17.59 7.86
CA TRP A 260 2.29 16.33 7.61
C TRP A 260 1.48 15.11 8.07
N GLU A 261 0.79 15.19 9.20
CA GLU A 261 -0.11 14.13 9.67
C GLU A 261 -1.31 13.93 8.75
N GLN A 262 -1.70 14.97 8.02
CA GLN A 262 -2.78 14.93 7.04
C GLN A 262 -2.35 14.48 5.64
N LEU A 263 -1.03 14.39 5.40
CA LEU A 263 -0.47 14.22 4.05
C LEU A 263 -0.86 12.90 3.39
N ILE A 264 -0.97 11.80 4.16
CA ILE A 264 -1.40 10.51 3.62
C ILE A 264 -2.82 10.20 4.09
N ALA A 265 -3.70 10.01 3.13
CA ALA A 265 -5.09 9.64 3.37
C ALA A 265 -5.38 8.21 2.88
N CYS A 266 -6.39 7.59 3.46
CA CYS A 266 -6.85 6.30 3.01
C CYS A 266 -8.38 6.19 3.04
N GLY A 267 -8.88 5.26 2.26
CA GLY A 267 -10.29 4.88 2.23
C GLY A 267 -10.44 3.41 1.88
N MET A 268 -11.60 2.88 2.20
CA MET A 268 -12.00 1.52 1.84
C MET A 268 -13.32 1.57 1.10
N ALA A 269 -13.45 0.76 0.06
CA ALA A 269 -14.66 0.69 -0.74
C ALA A 269 -15.06 -0.76 -1.01
N ARG A 270 -16.33 -0.97 -1.35
CA ARG A 270 -16.92 -2.29 -1.62
C ARG A 270 -17.49 -2.34 -3.02
N LYS A 271 -17.27 -3.45 -3.72
CA LYS A 271 -18.01 -3.80 -4.94
C LYS A 271 -19.40 -4.28 -4.56
N ARG A 272 -20.44 -3.68 -5.17
CA ARG A 272 -21.84 -4.10 -5.05
C ARG A 272 -22.14 -5.36 -5.85
#